data_48c822a9eb73f25c2ec709a160d39cca
#
_entry.id   48c822a9eb73f25c2ec709a160d39cca
#
_cell.length_a   1.000
_cell.length_b   1.000
_cell.length_c   1.000
_cell.angle_alpha   90.00
_cell.angle_beta   90.00
_cell.angle_gamma   90.00
#
_symmetry.space_group_name_H-M   'P 1'
#
loop_
_entity.id
_entity.type
_entity.pdbx_description
1 polymer ?
#
loop_
_entity_poly.entity_id
_entity_poly.type
_entity_poly.pdbx_seq_one_letter_code
_entity_poly.pdbx_strand_id
1 'polypeptide(L)'
;MSKGRFGIHGGQYVPETIMNAVNELEATYNKYKDDPEFNRELTELYNEYAGRPSRLYYAERMSKDLGGAKIYLKREDLNHTGSHKINNVLGQMLLAKRMGKTRVIAETGAGQHGVATATVAAMMGMECEIFMGKEDTIRQALNVYRMRLLGAKVHAVESGTGTLKDAVSETFREWTSRIDDTHYVLGSVMGPYPFPTIVRDFQSVISREIKQQIMEKEGRLPDAVLACVGGGSNAIGAFYHFIEDKSVRLIGCEAAGRGIDTFETAATLNTCLLYTS
;
A
#
# COMPACT_ATOMS: atom_id res chain seq x y z
N MET A 1 11.10 -22.87 4.61
CA MET A 1 10.06 -22.40 3.65
C MET A 1 10.76 -21.81 2.45
N SER A 2 10.26 -22.04 1.24
CA SER A 2 10.83 -21.41 0.05
C SER A 2 10.65 -19.90 0.12
N LYS A 3 11.65 -19.16 -0.35
CA LYS A 3 11.74 -17.70 -0.32
C LYS A 3 10.48 -17.01 -0.89
N GLY A 4 9.87 -16.10 -0.13
CA GLY A 4 8.68 -15.35 -0.56
C GLY A 4 7.40 -16.16 -0.69
N ARG A 5 7.30 -17.35 -0.09
CA ARG A 5 6.10 -18.17 -0.10
C ARG A 5 5.26 -17.99 1.16
N PHE A 6 3.95 -17.90 0.96
CA PHE A 6 2.91 -17.84 1.99
C PHE A 6 1.95 -19.01 1.74
N GLY A 7 2.30 -20.20 2.22
CA GLY A 7 1.62 -21.44 1.86
C GLY A 7 1.82 -21.78 0.37
N ILE A 8 0.72 -21.92 -0.36
CA ILE A 8 0.74 -22.16 -1.82
C ILE A 8 0.92 -20.89 -2.64
N HIS A 9 0.77 -19.71 -2.03
CA HIS A 9 0.82 -18.40 -2.68
C HIS A 9 2.23 -17.78 -2.62
N GLY A 10 2.42 -16.72 -3.40
CA GLY A 10 3.65 -15.94 -3.44
C GLY A 10 4.74 -16.54 -4.32
N GLY A 11 5.94 -16.04 -4.15
CA GLY A 11 7.12 -16.40 -4.94
C GLY A 11 7.66 -15.20 -5.72
N GLN A 12 8.61 -15.46 -6.61
CA GLN A 12 9.33 -14.45 -7.39
C GLN A 12 9.26 -14.79 -8.88
N TYR A 13 8.05 -14.70 -9.44
CA TYR A 13 7.80 -15.03 -10.85
C TYR A 13 7.79 -13.73 -11.67
N VAL A 14 8.91 -13.42 -12.28
CA VAL A 14 9.11 -12.23 -13.10
C VAL A 14 9.93 -12.57 -14.35
N PRO A 15 9.85 -11.78 -15.42
CA PRO A 15 10.78 -11.86 -16.54
C PRO A 15 12.23 -11.70 -16.06
N GLU A 16 13.14 -12.42 -16.69
CA GLU A 16 14.57 -12.38 -16.34
C GLU A 16 15.15 -10.96 -16.41
N THR A 17 14.62 -10.14 -17.30
CA THR A 17 15.04 -8.74 -17.50
C THR A 17 14.92 -7.86 -16.26
N ILE A 18 13.96 -8.13 -15.36
CA ILE A 18 13.78 -7.37 -14.11
C ILE A 18 14.28 -8.12 -12.86
N MET A 19 14.79 -9.34 -13.02
CA MET A 19 15.23 -10.15 -11.88
C MET A 19 16.36 -9.45 -11.11
N ASN A 20 17.28 -8.77 -11.78
CA ASN A 20 18.37 -8.03 -11.14
C ASN A 20 17.83 -6.92 -10.25
N ALA A 21 16.86 -6.14 -10.72
CA ALA A 21 16.25 -5.06 -9.95
C ALA A 21 15.49 -5.59 -8.71
N VAL A 22 14.81 -6.73 -8.84
CA VAL A 22 14.11 -7.38 -7.74
C VAL A 22 15.09 -7.94 -6.71
N ASN A 23 16.22 -8.53 -7.15
CA ASN A 23 17.27 -9.03 -6.27
C ASN A 23 18.01 -7.87 -5.55
N GLU A 24 18.27 -6.76 -6.24
CA GLU A 24 18.84 -5.54 -5.64
C GLU A 24 17.92 -5.00 -4.54
N LEU A 25 16.61 -4.90 -4.82
CA LEU A 25 15.62 -4.46 -3.85
C LEU A 25 15.59 -5.39 -2.62
N GLU A 26 15.62 -6.70 -2.83
CA GLU A 26 15.64 -7.68 -1.75
C GLU A 26 16.89 -7.56 -0.90
N ALA A 27 18.06 -7.45 -1.51
CA ALA A 27 19.33 -7.31 -0.81
C ALA A 27 19.34 -6.02 0.03
N THR A 28 18.87 -4.91 -0.57
CA THR A 28 18.76 -3.61 0.09
C THR A 28 17.78 -3.67 1.26
N TYR A 29 16.59 -4.22 1.04
CA TYR A 29 15.60 -4.37 2.09
C TYR A 29 16.13 -5.20 3.27
N ASN A 30 16.74 -6.36 3.00
CA ASN A 30 17.31 -7.22 4.05
C ASN A 30 18.46 -6.56 4.80
N LYS A 31 19.22 -5.67 4.15
CA LYS A 31 20.28 -4.90 4.79
C LYS A 31 19.73 -3.82 5.74
N TYR A 32 18.64 -3.14 5.35
CA TYR A 32 18.18 -1.95 6.06
C TYR A 32 16.95 -2.15 6.95
N LYS A 33 16.17 -3.23 6.80
CA LYS A 33 14.95 -3.46 7.59
C LYS A 33 15.15 -3.42 9.11
N ASP A 34 16.32 -3.88 9.59
CA ASP A 34 16.68 -3.91 11.01
C ASP A 34 17.77 -2.87 11.35
N ASP A 35 18.16 -2.02 10.39
CA ASP A 35 19.16 -0.99 10.58
C ASP A 35 18.63 0.16 11.46
N PRO A 36 19.29 0.50 12.57
CA PRO A 36 18.80 1.53 13.50
C PRO A 36 18.70 2.93 12.88
N GLU A 37 19.63 3.29 11.99
CA GLU A 37 19.61 4.60 11.35
C GLU A 37 18.47 4.72 10.34
N PHE A 38 18.27 3.70 9.54
CA PHE A 38 17.14 3.63 8.61
C PHE A 38 15.79 3.72 9.36
N ASN A 39 15.64 2.96 10.44
CA ASN A 39 14.41 2.94 11.23
C ASN A 39 14.18 4.27 11.96
N ARG A 40 15.26 4.97 12.39
CA ARG A 40 15.17 6.32 12.96
C ARG A 40 14.69 7.32 11.92
N GLU A 41 15.32 7.35 10.72
CA GLU A 41 14.94 8.24 9.61
C GLU A 41 13.48 8.00 9.18
N LEU A 42 13.06 6.74 9.07
CA LEU A 42 11.68 6.39 8.73
C LEU A 42 10.70 6.84 9.83
N THR A 43 11.07 6.67 11.11
CA THR A 43 10.24 7.11 12.24
C THR A 43 10.09 8.62 12.28
N GLU A 44 11.16 9.36 12.02
CA GLU A 44 11.13 10.82 11.90
C GLU A 44 10.18 11.26 10.78
N LEU A 45 10.27 10.63 9.60
CA LEU A 45 9.35 10.91 8.49
C LEU A 45 7.89 10.56 8.82
N TYR A 46 7.67 9.47 9.55
CA TYR A 46 6.32 9.12 10.02
C TYR A 46 5.76 10.19 10.95
N ASN A 47 6.55 10.67 11.90
CA ASN A 47 6.10 11.63 12.90
C ASN A 47 5.96 13.05 12.32
N GLU A 48 7.01 13.54 11.66
CA GLU A 48 7.10 14.95 11.26
C GLU A 48 6.43 15.22 9.91
N TYR A 49 6.40 14.23 9.00
CA TYR A 49 5.87 14.43 7.65
C TYR A 49 4.51 13.74 7.43
N ALA A 50 4.37 12.47 7.81
CA ALA A 50 3.10 11.76 7.65
C ALA A 50 2.05 12.11 8.70
N GLY A 51 2.46 12.68 9.85
CA GLY A 51 1.55 13.06 10.94
C GLY A 51 1.13 11.88 11.82
N ARG A 52 2.01 10.87 11.95
CA ARG A 52 1.77 9.73 12.83
C ARG A 52 2.15 10.04 14.29
N PRO A 53 1.63 9.29 15.29
CA PRO A 53 0.65 8.21 15.14
C PRO A 53 -0.74 8.74 14.72
N SER A 54 -1.39 8.03 13.80
CA SER A 54 -2.77 8.37 13.43
C SER A 54 -3.73 8.08 14.59
N ARG A 55 -4.83 8.82 14.67
CA ARG A 55 -5.76 8.73 15.80
C ARG A 55 -6.61 7.46 15.75
N LEU A 56 -6.85 6.86 16.91
CA LEU A 56 -7.91 5.89 17.11
C LEU A 56 -9.10 6.63 17.74
N TYR A 57 -10.09 6.97 16.91
CA TYR A 57 -11.24 7.79 17.27
C TYR A 57 -12.42 6.93 17.71
N TYR A 58 -12.97 7.20 18.89
CA TYR A 58 -14.20 6.56 19.33
C TYR A 58 -15.41 7.21 18.64
N ALA A 59 -16.09 6.45 17.79
CA ALA A 59 -17.28 6.89 17.07
C ALA A 59 -18.52 6.71 17.97
N GLU A 60 -18.64 7.57 18.98
CA GLU A 60 -19.64 7.43 20.05
C GLU A 60 -21.07 7.40 19.51
N ARG A 61 -21.43 8.34 18.63
CA ARG A 61 -22.76 8.41 18.06
C ARG A 61 -23.09 7.16 17.25
N MET A 62 -22.17 6.72 16.38
CA MET A 62 -22.34 5.51 15.58
C MET A 62 -22.50 4.27 16.46
N SER A 63 -21.72 4.18 17.54
CA SER A 63 -21.82 3.09 18.52
C SER A 63 -23.18 3.06 19.22
N LYS A 64 -23.72 4.22 19.57
CA LYS A 64 -25.06 4.34 20.20
C LYS A 64 -26.18 4.03 19.20
N ASP A 65 -26.12 4.58 17.99
CA ASP A 65 -27.14 4.41 16.95
C ASP A 65 -27.28 2.95 16.52
N LEU A 66 -26.17 2.20 16.48
CA LEU A 66 -26.15 0.77 16.13
C LEU A 66 -26.45 -0.16 17.32
N GLY A 67 -26.41 0.34 18.55
CA GLY A 67 -26.84 -0.38 19.77
C GLY A 67 -26.05 -1.65 20.11
N GLY A 68 -24.82 -1.79 19.60
CA GLY A 68 -24.03 -3.02 19.76
C GLY A 68 -22.62 -2.75 20.28
N ALA A 69 -21.63 -2.88 19.41
CA ALA A 69 -20.23 -2.75 19.78
C ALA A 69 -19.80 -1.29 19.94
N LYS A 70 -18.77 -1.05 20.74
CA LYS A 70 -18.00 0.20 20.70
C LYS A 70 -17.22 0.24 19.40
N ILE A 71 -17.43 1.26 18.56
CA ILE A 71 -16.82 1.42 17.26
C ILE A 71 -15.68 2.43 17.34
N TYR A 72 -14.50 2.00 16.96
CA TYR A 72 -13.30 2.82 16.84
C TYR A 72 -12.87 2.94 15.39
N LEU A 73 -12.52 4.14 14.96
CA LEU A 73 -12.01 4.42 13.62
C LEU A 73 -10.52 4.73 13.71
N LYS A 74 -9.70 3.92 13.05
CA LYS A 74 -8.28 4.23 12.83
C LYS A 74 -8.17 5.20 11.68
N ARG A 75 -7.87 6.47 12.00
CA ARG A 75 -8.00 7.62 11.10
C ARG A 75 -6.78 7.80 10.20
N GLU A 76 -6.54 6.83 9.29
CA GLU A 76 -5.47 6.93 8.28
C GLU A 76 -5.77 8.01 7.22
N ASP A 77 -7.00 8.47 7.13
CA ASP A 77 -7.44 9.61 6.31
C ASP A 77 -6.90 10.96 6.81
N LEU A 78 -6.44 11.04 8.06
CA LEU A 78 -5.81 12.25 8.63
C LEU A 78 -4.30 12.29 8.41
N ASN A 79 -3.70 11.25 7.88
CA ASN A 79 -2.30 11.28 7.50
C ASN A 79 -2.10 12.26 6.33
N HIS A 80 -0.89 12.79 6.20
CA HIS A 80 -0.51 13.57 5.03
C HIS A 80 -0.82 12.80 3.74
N THR A 81 -1.35 13.46 2.73
CA THR A 81 -1.93 12.94 1.49
C THR A 81 -3.33 12.32 1.60
N GLY A 82 -3.85 12.06 2.80
CA GLY A 82 -5.24 11.65 3.05
C GLY A 82 -5.49 10.15 3.04
N SER A 83 -4.46 9.31 3.18
CA SER A 83 -4.62 7.85 3.27
C SER A 83 -3.41 7.13 3.88
N HIS A 84 -3.56 5.81 4.13
CA HIS A 84 -2.49 4.93 4.60
C HIS A 84 -1.32 4.77 3.59
N LYS A 85 -1.49 5.18 2.34
CA LYS A 85 -0.49 4.95 1.29
C LYS A 85 0.85 5.60 1.58
N ILE A 86 0.85 6.75 2.27
CA ILE A 86 2.06 7.47 2.64
C ILE A 86 3.05 6.61 3.46
N ASN A 87 2.55 5.69 4.29
CA ASN A 87 3.39 4.84 5.13
C ASN A 87 4.33 3.97 4.30
N ASN A 88 3.77 3.23 3.36
CA ASN A 88 4.54 2.38 2.46
C ASN A 88 5.45 3.20 1.53
N VAL A 89 4.94 4.31 1.01
CA VAL A 89 5.70 5.15 0.07
C VAL A 89 6.96 5.70 0.75
N LEU A 90 6.89 6.24 1.96
CA LEU A 90 8.05 6.74 2.69
C LEU A 90 9.12 5.65 2.86
N GLY A 91 8.73 4.45 3.26
CA GLY A 91 9.67 3.33 3.43
C GLY A 91 10.32 2.91 2.10
N GLN A 92 9.53 2.75 1.03
CA GLN A 92 10.08 2.38 -0.28
C GLN A 92 10.96 3.49 -0.89
N MET A 93 10.62 4.75 -0.68
CA MET A 93 11.42 5.88 -1.16
C MET A 93 12.77 5.97 -0.43
N LEU A 94 12.83 5.67 0.86
CA LEU A 94 14.10 5.53 1.58
C LEU A 94 14.94 4.37 1.04
N LEU A 95 14.32 3.23 0.72
CA LEU A 95 15.03 2.12 0.07
C LEU A 95 15.56 2.54 -1.31
N ALA A 96 14.75 3.23 -2.13
CA ALA A 96 15.18 3.75 -3.43
C ALA A 96 16.40 4.67 -3.29
N LYS A 97 16.39 5.56 -2.31
CA LYS A 97 17.53 6.44 -2.00
C LYS A 97 18.78 5.64 -1.59
N ARG A 98 18.62 4.57 -0.79
CA ARG A 98 19.73 3.68 -0.40
C ARG A 98 20.29 2.87 -1.57
N MET A 99 19.48 2.60 -2.60
CA MET A 99 19.91 1.98 -3.87
C MET A 99 20.53 2.99 -4.86
N GLY A 100 20.56 4.28 -4.53
CA GLY A 100 21.06 5.32 -5.42
C GLY A 100 20.13 5.64 -6.61
N LYS A 101 18.85 5.25 -6.53
CA LYS A 101 17.87 5.56 -7.57
C LYS A 101 17.53 7.04 -7.57
N THR A 102 17.40 7.61 -8.75
CA THR A 102 17.07 9.03 -8.98
C THR A 102 15.67 9.24 -9.52
N ARG A 103 15.03 8.16 -9.98
CA ARG A 103 13.69 8.14 -10.55
C ARG A 103 12.84 7.09 -9.87
N VAL A 104 11.56 7.40 -9.71
CA VAL A 104 10.54 6.45 -9.24
C VAL A 104 9.36 6.41 -10.19
N ILE A 105 8.78 5.23 -10.30
CA ILE A 105 7.54 4.99 -11.03
C ILE A 105 6.52 4.30 -10.12
N ALA A 106 5.24 4.53 -10.37
CA ALA A 106 4.17 3.85 -9.64
C ALA A 106 2.92 3.71 -10.50
N GLU A 107 2.15 2.66 -10.23
CA GLU A 107 0.79 2.51 -10.67
C GLU A 107 -0.19 3.21 -9.73
N THR A 108 -1.36 3.56 -10.23
CA THR A 108 -2.46 4.00 -9.36
C THR A 108 -3.82 3.78 -10.03
N GLY A 109 -4.84 3.41 -9.25
CA GLY A 109 -6.24 3.34 -9.68
C GLY A 109 -7.01 4.57 -9.17
N ALA A 110 -7.43 4.56 -7.91
CA ALA A 110 -8.13 5.69 -7.28
C ALA A 110 -7.27 6.97 -7.10
N GLY A 111 -5.98 6.93 -7.43
CA GLY A 111 -5.09 8.06 -7.39
C GLY A 111 -4.35 8.27 -6.06
N GLN A 112 -4.76 7.66 -4.97
CA GLN A 112 -4.17 7.90 -3.64
C GLN A 112 -2.69 7.45 -3.55
N HIS A 113 -2.36 6.31 -4.16
CA HIS A 113 -0.98 5.84 -4.21
C HIS A 113 -0.11 6.76 -5.07
N GLY A 114 -0.61 7.16 -6.23
CA GLY A 114 0.08 8.10 -7.12
C GLY A 114 0.33 9.46 -6.44
N VAL A 115 -0.67 10.01 -5.75
CA VAL A 115 -0.50 11.26 -4.98
C VAL A 115 0.55 11.11 -3.88
N ALA A 116 0.52 10.01 -3.11
CA ALA A 116 1.52 9.78 -2.07
C ALA A 116 2.93 9.65 -2.67
N THR A 117 3.09 8.90 -3.77
CA THR A 117 4.38 8.74 -4.46
C THR A 117 4.89 10.06 -5.01
N ALA A 118 4.05 10.84 -5.71
CA ALA A 118 4.41 12.15 -6.24
C ALA A 118 4.80 13.12 -5.11
N THR A 119 4.11 13.09 -3.98
CA THR A 119 4.39 13.93 -2.80
C THR A 119 5.77 13.64 -2.22
N VAL A 120 6.10 12.37 -1.98
CA VAL A 120 7.38 11.98 -1.39
C VAL A 120 8.51 12.14 -2.42
N ALA A 121 8.26 11.89 -3.71
CA ALA A 121 9.23 12.14 -4.77
C ALA A 121 9.61 13.63 -4.86
N ALA A 122 8.62 14.52 -4.80
CA ALA A 122 8.86 15.97 -4.74
C ALA A 122 9.69 16.37 -3.51
N MET A 123 9.35 15.82 -2.33
CA MET A 123 10.10 16.08 -1.10
C MET A 123 11.57 15.61 -1.18
N MET A 124 11.82 14.47 -1.83
CA MET A 124 13.16 13.88 -1.95
C MET A 124 13.93 14.33 -3.20
N GLY A 125 13.34 15.17 -4.06
CA GLY A 125 13.98 15.65 -5.29
C GLY A 125 14.16 14.55 -6.35
N MET A 126 13.29 13.55 -6.42
CA MET A 126 13.35 12.44 -7.37
C MET A 126 12.40 12.67 -8.55
N GLU A 127 12.80 12.25 -9.74
CA GLU A 127 11.90 12.19 -10.90
C GLU A 127 10.77 11.20 -10.63
N CYS A 128 9.52 11.56 -10.97
CA CYS A 128 8.35 10.75 -10.69
C CYS A 128 7.45 10.59 -11.92
N GLU A 129 7.13 9.34 -12.27
CA GLU A 129 6.15 9.05 -13.32
C GLU A 129 5.09 8.08 -12.79
N ILE A 130 3.83 8.42 -13.05
CA ILE A 130 2.67 7.68 -12.54
C ILE A 130 1.86 7.14 -13.71
N PHE A 131 1.57 5.85 -13.68
CA PHE A 131 0.75 5.16 -14.66
C PHE A 131 -0.65 4.94 -14.09
N MET A 132 -1.66 5.36 -14.83
CA MET A 132 -3.05 5.33 -14.38
C MET A 132 -3.96 4.97 -15.56
N GLY A 133 -4.92 4.09 -15.36
CA GLY A 133 -5.89 3.75 -16.39
C GLY A 133 -6.62 5.00 -16.90
N LYS A 134 -6.88 5.08 -18.21
CA LYS A 134 -7.52 6.26 -18.83
C LYS A 134 -8.87 6.59 -18.19
N GLU A 135 -9.69 5.58 -17.95
CA GLU A 135 -10.98 5.75 -17.25
C GLU A 135 -10.79 6.36 -15.85
N ASP A 136 -9.80 5.88 -15.12
CA ASP A 136 -9.49 6.34 -13.79
C ASP A 136 -8.94 7.77 -13.79
N THR A 137 -8.17 8.18 -14.83
CA THR A 137 -7.69 9.57 -14.95
C THR A 137 -8.84 10.57 -15.08
N ILE A 138 -9.95 10.18 -15.70
CA ILE A 138 -11.15 11.00 -15.83
C ILE A 138 -11.91 11.04 -14.49
N ARG A 139 -12.18 9.88 -13.91
CA ARG A 139 -12.91 9.75 -12.64
C ARG A 139 -12.20 10.45 -11.48
N GLN A 140 -10.88 10.44 -11.47
CA GLN A 140 -10.01 10.95 -10.41
C GLN A 140 -9.20 12.18 -10.86
N ALA A 141 -9.79 13.04 -11.69
CA ALA A 141 -9.13 14.21 -12.27
C ALA A 141 -8.46 15.12 -11.23
N LEU A 142 -9.06 15.24 -10.03
CA LEU A 142 -8.49 16.01 -8.93
C LEU A 142 -7.15 15.40 -8.44
N ASN A 143 -7.06 14.09 -8.34
CA ASN A 143 -5.80 13.42 -7.95
C ASN A 143 -4.75 13.54 -9.06
N VAL A 144 -5.17 13.46 -10.34
CA VAL A 144 -4.27 13.72 -11.48
C VAL A 144 -3.71 15.14 -11.42
N TYR A 145 -4.55 16.13 -11.15
CA TYR A 145 -4.12 17.52 -10.96
C TYR A 145 -3.11 17.65 -9.81
N ARG A 146 -3.37 17.03 -8.66
CA ARG A 146 -2.45 17.03 -7.50
C ARG A 146 -1.08 16.43 -7.84
N MET A 147 -1.05 15.28 -8.53
CA MET A 147 0.19 14.63 -8.96
C MET A 147 1.01 15.52 -9.91
N ARG A 148 0.35 16.16 -10.88
CA ARG A 148 0.99 17.09 -11.81
C ARG A 148 1.52 18.35 -11.13
N LEU A 149 0.76 18.90 -10.18
CA LEU A 149 1.19 20.05 -9.37
C LEU A 149 2.46 19.75 -8.58
N LEU A 150 2.64 18.50 -8.14
CA LEU A 150 3.83 18.00 -7.44
C LEU A 150 4.99 17.66 -8.39
N GLY A 151 4.84 17.92 -9.69
CA GLY A 151 5.87 17.69 -10.69
C GLY A 151 5.92 16.29 -11.30
N ALA A 152 5.01 15.38 -10.91
CA ALA A 152 4.95 14.05 -11.51
C ALA A 152 4.37 14.08 -12.94
N LYS A 153 4.94 13.27 -13.82
CA LYS A 153 4.33 12.96 -15.12
C LYS A 153 3.27 11.88 -14.93
N VAL A 154 2.05 12.14 -15.41
CA VAL A 154 0.96 11.17 -15.33
C VAL A 154 0.62 10.65 -16.71
N HIS A 155 0.80 9.34 -16.90
CA HIS A 155 0.54 8.61 -18.13
C HIS A 155 -0.83 7.93 -18.06
N ALA A 156 -1.72 8.27 -18.99
CA ALA A 156 -3.00 7.59 -19.15
C ALA A 156 -2.80 6.31 -19.96
N VAL A 157 -3.05 5.16 -19.35
CA VAL A 157 -2.93 3.85 -19.99
C VAL A 157 -4.24 3.51 -20.68
N GLU A 158 -4.17 3.35 -22.00
CA GLU A 158 -5.33 3.07 -22.87
C GLU A 158 -5.45 1.58 -23.23
N SER A 159 -4.41 0.77 -22.96
CA SER A 159 -4.42 -0.66 -23.26
C SER A 159 -5.40 -1.43 -22.38
N GLY A 160 -5.90 -2.57 -22.89
CA GLY A 160 -6.78 -3.45 -22.14
C GLY A 160 -8.11 -2.79 -21.79
N THR A 161 -8.51 -2.82 -20.54
CA THR A 161 -9.72 -2.19 -19.99
C THR A 161 -9.49 -0.76 -19.50
N GLY A 162 -8.25 -0.25 -19.61
CA GLY A 162 -7.89 1.08 -19.11
C GLY A 162 -8.04 1.25 -17.61
N THR A 163 -7.81 0.17 -16.84
CA THR A 163 -7.98 0.10 -15.38
C THR A 163 -6.65 -0.12 -14.65
N LEU A 164 -6.69 -0.26 -13.32
CA LEU A 164 -5.52 -0.49 -12.47
C LEU A 164 -4.63 -1.66 -12.94
N LYS A 165 -5.23 -2.78 -13.41
CA LYS A 165 -4.47 -3.94 -13.91
C LYS A 165 -3.56 -3.55 -15.09
N ASP A 166 -4.10 -2.76 -16.01
CA ASP A 166 -3.35 -2.32 -17.18
C ASP A 166 -2.26 -1.31 -16.80
N ALA A 167 -2.57 -0.43 -15.84
CA ALA A 167 -1.58 0.49 -15.26
C ALA A 167 -0.40 -0.27 -14.61
N VAL A 168 -0.67 -1.33 -13.85
CA VAL A 168 0.36 -2.21 -13.28
C VAL A 168 1.23 -2.83 -14.38
N SER A 169 0.60 -3.39 -15.43
CA SER A 169 1.31 -4.02 -16.53
C SER A 169 2.21 -3.03 -17.26
N GLU A 170 1.73 -1.81 -17.50
CA GLU A 170 2.51 -0.76 -18.14
C GLU A 170 3.67 -0.28 -17.27
N THR A 171 3.43 -0.14 -15.95
CA THR A 171 4.50 0.22 -15.00
C THR A 171 5.62 -0.82 -14.99
N PHE A 172 5.31 -2.12 -15.06
CA PHE A 172 6.32 -3.17 -15.19
C PHE A 172 7.10 -3.07 -16.50
N ARG A 173 6.43 -2.78 -17.63
CA ARG A 173 7.12 -2.58 -18.92
C ARG A 173 8.06 -1.38 -18.87
N GLU A 174 7.60 -0.28 -18.31
CA GLU A 174 8.43 0.92 -18.13
C GLU A 174 9.62 0.63 -17.20
N TRP A 175 9.42 -0.09 -16.11
CA TRP A 175 10.51 -0.46 -15.21
C TRP A 175 11.59 -1.27 -15.92
N THR A 176 11.19 -2.21 -16.79
CA THR A 176 12.12 -3.02 -17.58
C THR A 176 13.05 -2.17 -18.45
N SER A 177 12.61 -1.00 -18.92
CA SER A 177 13.38 -0.13 -19.80
C SER A 177 14.48 0.67 -19.08
N ARG A 178 14.32 0.91 -17.75
CA ARG A 178 15.22 1.80 -16.97
C ARG A 178 15.43 1.28 -15.54
N ILE A 179 15.82 0.03 -15.38
CA ILE A 179 16.00 -0.59 -14.05
C ILE A 179 17.16 0.00 -13.24
N ASP A 180 18.20 0.55 -13.90
CA ASP A 180 19.42 0.99 -13.24
C ASP A 180 19.19 2.24 -12.37
N ASP A 181 18.42 3.19 -12.85
CA ASP A 181 18.16 4.47 -12.18
C ASP A 181 16.77 4.58 -11.54
N THR A 182 15.91 3.60 -11.78
CA THR A 182 14.48 3.66 -11.44
C THR A 182 14.10 2.60 -10.41
N HIS A 183 13.32 3.02 -9.40
CA HIS A 183 12.62 2.11 -8.48
C HIS A 183 11.12 2.13 -8.76
N TYR A 184 10.51 0.94 -8.81
CA TYR A 184 9.06 0.80 -8.86
C TYR A 184 8.51 0.83 -7.43
N VAL A 185 7.81 1.92 -7.07
CA VAL A 185 7.12 2.06 -5.77
C VAL A 185 5.78 1.37 -5.86
N LEU A 186 5.73 0.08 -5.52
CA LEU A 186 4.51 -0.73 -5.64
C LEU A 186 3.54 -0.41 -4.50
N GLY A 187 2.28 -0.14 -4.84
CA GLY A 187 1.29 0.45 -3.94
C GLY A 187 0.52 -0.52 -3.08
N SER A 188 0.68 -1.83 -3.26
CA SER A 188 -0.11 -2.83 -2.54
C SER A 188 0.64 -4.12 -2.26
N VAL A 189 -0.03 -5.10 -1.60
CA VAL A 189 0.57 -6.40 -1.19
C VAL A 189 0.48 -7.38 -2.35
N MET A 190 1.00 -6.98 -3.49
CA MET A 190 0.99 -7.73 -4.74
C MET A 190 2.37 -7.73 -5.39
N GLY A 191 2.49 -8.39 -6.53
CA GLY A 191 3.75 -8.47 -7.25
C GLY A 191 4.70 -9.52 -6.71
N PRO A 192 5.92 -9.61 -7.27
CA PRO A 192 6.91 -10.58 -6.88
C PRO A 192 7.49 -10.30 -5.49
N TYR A 193 7.95 -11.35 -4.79
CA TYR A 193 8.79 -11.14 -3.63
C TYR A 193 10.03 -10.30 -4.03
N PRO A 194 10.44 -9.26 -3.25
CA PRO A 194 10.09 -8.98 -1.86
C PRO A 194 8.94 -7.97 -1.65
N PHE A 195 8.29 -7.47 -2.70
CA PHE A 195 7.27 -6.41 -2.57
C PHE A 195 6.18 -6.69 -1.53
N PRO A 196 5.52 -7.88 -1.49
CA PRO A 196 4.49 -8.12 -0.49
C PRO A 196 5.00 -8.00 0.95
N THR A 197 6.23 -8.43 1.20
CA THR A 197 6.87 -8.34 2.51
C THR A 197 7.19 -6.89 2.87
N ILE A 198 7.77 -6.13 1.95
CA ILE A 198 8.12 -4.71 2.14
C ILE A 198 6.86 -3.89 2.45
N VAL A 199 5.83 -4.05 1.63
CA VAL A 199 4.55 -3.33 1.82
C VAL A 199 3.90 -3.68 3.14
N ARG A 200 3.85 -4.98 3.50
CA ARG A 200 3.37 -5.43 4.81
C ARG A 200 4.09 -4.72 5.95
N ASP A 201 5.41 -4.72 5.93
CA ASP A 201 6.21 -4.23 7.04
C ASP A 201 6.06 -2.72 7.22
N PHE A 202 6.08 -1.95 6.13
CA PHE A 202 5.85 -0.51 6.23
C PHE A 202 4.40 -0.13 6.57
N GLN A 203 3.41 -0.94 6.18
CA GLN A 203 2.01 -0.71 6.56
C GLN A 203 1.68 -1.23 7.97
N SER A 204 2.46 -2.14 8.52
CA SER A 204 2.19 -2.75 9.83
C SER A 204 2.26 -1.77 11.01
N VAL A 205 2.79 -0.57 10.79
CA VAL A 205 2.70 0.54 11.73
C VAL A 205 1.26 0.82 12.16
N ILE A 206 0.29 0.60 11.28
CA ILE A 206 -1.14 0.78 11.56
C ILE A 206 -1.59 -0.15 12.69
N SER A 207 -1.37 -1.46 12.55
CA SER A 207 -1.81 -2.44 13.56
C SER A 207 -1.02 -2.32 14.88
N ARG A 208 0.25 -1.93 14.82
CA ARG A 208 1.05 -1.65 16.02
C ARG A 208 0.41 -0.53 16.84
N GLU A 209 0.09 0.58 16.18
CA GLU A 209 -0.56 1.72 16.82
C GLU A 209 -1.98 1.38 17.30
N ILE A 210 -2.79 0.64 16.51
CA ILE A 210 -4.12 0.20 16.94
C ILE A 210 -4.00 -0.59 18.24
N LYS A 211 -3.08 -1.57 18.30
CA LYS A 211 -2.91 -2.44 19.47
C LYS A 211 -2.53 -1.65 20.71
N GLN A 212 -1.61 -0.70 20.59
CA GLN A 212 -1.24 0.18 21.69
C GLN A 212 -2.40 1.09 22.11
N GLN A 213 -3.00 1.82 21.16
CA GLN A 213 -4.04 2.81 21.45
C GLN A 213 -5.33 2.20 22.01
N ILE A 214 -5.71 0.98 21.57
CA ILE A 214 -6.90 0.33 22.13
C ILE A 214 -6.64 -0.18 23.56
N MET A 215 -5.44 -0.67 23.84
CA MET A 215 -5.03 -1.04 25.19
C MET A 215 -5.03 0.15 26.15
N GLU A 216 -4.57 1.32 25.69
CA GLU A 216 -4.61 2.56 26.48
C GLU A 216 -6.05 3.03 26.75
N LYS A 217 -6.98 2.83 25.81
CA LYS A 217 -8.37 3.29 25.91
C LYS A 217 -9.31 2.31 26.64
N GLU A 218 -9.14 1.02 26.40
CA GLU A 218 -10.10 -0.02 26.86
C GLU A 218 -9.46 -1.03 27.81
N GLY A 219 -8.14 -1.03 28.00
CA GLY A 219 -7.42 -2.02 28.84
C GLY A 219 -7.43 -3.44 28.28
N ARG A 220 -7.92 -3.64 27.03
CA ARG A 220 -8.02 -4.95 26.37
C ARG A 220 -7.90 -4.84 24.86
N LEU A 221 -7.65 -5.97 24.21
CA LEU A 221 -7.69 -6.08 22.76
C LEU A 221 -9.13 -5.94 22.20
N PRO A 222 -9.30 -5.53 20.95
CA PRO A 222 -10.63 -5.44 20.33
C PRO A 222 -11.21 -6.84 20.06
N ASP A 223 -12.53 -6.96 20.00
CA ASP A 223 -13.19 -8.21 19.61
C ASP A 223 -13.03 -8.50 18.10
N ALA A 224 -12.91 -7.44 17.30
CA ALA A 224 -12.71 -7.54 15.87
C ALA A 224 -11.95 -6.33 15.31
N VAL A 225 -11.17 -6.57 14.26
CA VAL A 225 -10.58 -5.53 13.39
C VAL A 225 -11.14 -5.72 11.99
N LEU A 226 -11.77 -4.67 11.46
CA LEU A 226 -12.34 -4.66 10.11
C LEU A 226 -11.50 -3.77 9.20
N ALA A 227 -11.25 -4.21 7.97
CA ALA A 227 -10.53 -3.41 7.00
C ALA A 227 -11.05 -3.67 5.57
N CYS A 228 -11.17 -2.61 4.78
CA CYS A 228 -11.44 -2.73 3.36
C CYS A 228 -10.24 -3.38 2.65
N VAL A 229 -10.54 -4.29 1.73
CA VAL A 229 -9.57 -5.02 0.91
C VAL A 229 -9.74 -4.60 -0.55
N GLY A 230 -8.70 -3.98 -1.09
CA GLY A 230 -8.49 -3.85 -2.54
C GLY A 230 -7.27 -4.71 -2.89
N GLY A 231 -6.10 -4.09 -3.13
CA GLY A 231 -4.84 -4.83 -3.27
C GLY A 231 -4.23 -5.35 -1.95
N GLY A 232 -4.90 -5.18 -0.81
CA GLY A 232 -4.56 -5.78 0.48
C GLY A 232 -3.68 -4.93 1.42
N SER A 233 -3.11 -3.80 0.97
CA SER A 233 -2.18 -3.01 1.80
C SER A 233 -2.82 -2.46 3.08
N ASN A 234 -4.07 -1.99 3.00
CA ASN A 234 -4.83 -1.52 4.15
C ASN A 234 -5.11 -2.65 5.14
N ALA A 235 -5.60 -3.78 4.65
CA ALA A 235 -5.97 -4.92 5.48
C ALA A 235 -4.74 -5.53 6.18
N ILE A 236 -3.64 -5.80 5.47
CA ILE A 236 -2.45 -6.35 6.11
C ILE A 236 -1.84 -5.37 7.12
N GLY A 237 -1.89 -4.07 6.83
CA GLY A 237 -1.46 -3.04 7.77
C GLY A 237 -2.27 -3.06 9.06
N ALA A 238 -3.61 -3.21 8.96
CA ALA A 238 -4.50 -3.27 10.10
C ALA A 238 -4.44 -4.60 10.87
N PHE A 239 -4.13 -5.72 10.20
CA PHE A 239 -4.24 -7.07 10.76
C PHE A 239 -2.93 -7.63 11.29
N TYR A 240 -1.79 -7.22 10.76
CA TYR A 240 -0.53 -7.94 10.92
C TYR A 240 -0.17 -8.28 12.37
N HIS A 241 -0.23 -7.33 13.30
CA HIS A 241 0.09 -7.58 14.71
C HIS A 241 -1.02 -8.27 15.50
N PHE A 242 -2.15 -8.58 14.87
CA PHE A 242 -3.25 -9.33 15.48
C PHE A 242 -3.36 -10.77 14.98
N ILE A 243 -2.54 -11.20 14.01
CA ILE A 243 -2.62 -12.54 13.41
C ILE A 243 -2.51 -13.65 14.47
N GLU A 244 -1.66 -13.46 15.47
CA GLU A 244 -1.45 -14.42 16.55
C GLU A 244 -2.44 -14.27 17.72
N ASP A 245 -3.19 -13.17 17.78
CA ASP A 245 -4.19 -12.93 18.83
C ASP A 245 -5.51 -13.64 18.47
N LYS A 246 -5.63 -14.91 18.82
CA LYS A 246 -6.78 -15.78 18.45
C LYS A 246 -8.14 -15.31 18.97
N SER A 247 -8.16 -14.43 19.95
CA SER A 247 -9.38 -13.78 20.47
C SER A 247 -9.90 -12.64 19.59
N VAL A 248 -9.08 -12.14 18.65
CA VAL A 248 -9.41 -11.02 17.77
C VAL A 248 -9.86 -11.54 16.40
N ARG A 249 -11.07 -11.23 15.99
CA ARG A 249 -11.55 -11.56 14.64
C ARG A 249 -11.00 -10.55 13.63
N LEU A 250 -10.41 -11.04 12.56
CA LEU A 250 -9.93 -10.23 11.43
C LEU A 250 -10.93 -10.35 10.28
N ILE A 251 -11.53 -9.23 9.87
CA ILE A 251 -12.61 -9.19 8.88
C ILE A 251 -12.20 -8.30 7.72
N GLY A 252 -11.88 -8.92 6.58
CA GLY A 252 -11.64 -8.22 5.32
C GLY A 252 -12.93 -7.96 4.58
N CYS A 253 -13.15 -6.73 4.11
CA CYS A 253 -14.34 -6.33 3.37
C CYS A 253 -13.95 -5.97 1.94
N GLU A 254 -14.35 -6.81 0.98
CA GLU A 254 -14.15 -6.56 -0.45
C GLU A 254 -15.38 -5.87 -1.08
N ALA A 255 -15.15 -5.15 -2.17
CA ALA A 255 -16.23 -4.54 -2.93
C ALA A 255 -16.94 -5.61 -3.79
N ALA A 256 -18.19 -5.91 -3.48
CA ALA A 256 -18.97 -6.90 -4.22
C ALA A 256 -19.48 -6.40 -5.58
N GLY A 257 -19.34 -5.10 -5.89
CA GLY A 257 -19.88 -4.54 -7.13
C GLY A 257 -21.40 -4.74 -7.22
N ARG A 258 -21.86 -5.36 -8.31
CA ARG A 258 -23.28 -5.71 -8.48
C ARG A 258 -23.65 -7.10 -7.96
N GLY A 259 -22.77 -7.73 -7.18
CA GLY A 259 -22.94 -9.02 -6.56
C GLY A 259 -21.77 -9.95 -6.80
N ILE A 260 -21.44 -10.78 -5.81
CA ILE A 260 -20.30 -11.72 -5.86
C ILE A 260 -20.46 -12.80 -6.93
N ASP A 261 -21.71 -13.11 -7.30
CA ASP A 261 -22.06 -14.12 -8.30
C ASP A 261 -22.17 -13.52 -9.73
N THR A 262 -21.75 -12.28 -9.92
CA THR A 262 -21.79 -11.59 -11.22
C THR A 262 -20.39 -11.37 -11.77
N PHE A 263 -20.28 -11.11 -13.09
CA PHE A 263 -19.01 -10.69 -13.71
C PHE A 263 -18.60 -9.24 -13.36
N GLU A 264 -19.44 -8.51 -12.62
CA GLU A 264 -19.22 -7.12 -12.23
C GLU A 264 -18.85 -7.01 -10.73
N THR A 265 -18.21 -8.03 -10.19
CA THR A 265 -17.67 -8.03 -8.82
C THR A 265 -16.19 -7.64 -8.82
N ALA A 266 -15.77 -6.95 -7.76
CA ALA A 266 -14.36 -6.71 -7.45
C ALA A 266 -13.85 -7.53 -6.26
N ALA A 267 -14.64 -8.51 -5.79
CA ALA A 267 -14.31 -9.40 -4.67
C ALA A 267 -13.34 -10.51 -5.10
N THR A 268 -12.11 -10.17 -5.36
CA THR A 268 -11.07 -11.06 -5.94
C THR A 268 -10.74 -12.26 -5.05
N LEU A 269 -10.61 -12.05 -3.76
CA LEU A 269 -10.29 -13.14 -2.81
C LEU A 269 -11.48 -14.09 -2.63
N ASN A 270 -12.68 -13.55 -2.53
CA ASN A 270 -13.89 -14.34 -2.33
C ASN A 270 -14.26 -15.17 -3.56
N THR A 271 -14.01 -14.65 -4.76
CA THR A 271 -14.29 -15.35 -6.02
C THR A 271 -13.14 -16.23 -6.51
N CYS A 272 -12.05 -16.29 -5.77
CA CYS A 272 -10.85 -17.08 -6.09
C CYS A 272 -10.20 -16.74 -7.44
N LEU A 273 -10.30 -15.48 -7.88
CA LEU A 273 -9.69 -14.98 -9.13
C LEU A 273 -8.18 -14.77 -9.05
N LEU A 274 -7.50 -15.30 -8.03
CA LEU A 274 -6.06 -15.16 -7.79
C LEU A 274 -5.18 -15.74 -8.91
N TYR A 275 -5.74 -16.58 -9.79
CA TYR A 275 -5.02 -17.18 -10.90
C TYR A 275 -5.17 -16.44 -12.23
N THR A 276 -5.98 -15.40 -12.30
CA THR A 276 -6.29 -14.68 -13.55
C THR A 276 -5.89 -13.23 -13.55
N SER A 277 -5.35 -12.73 -12.44
CA SER A 277 -4.90 -11.34 -12.27
C SER A 277 -3.39 -11.21 -12.27
#